data_1783ce04ca9cf0b1bf581d55485c1fce
#
_entry.id   1783ce04ca9cf0b1bf581d55485c1fce
#
_cell.length_a   1.000
_cell.length_b   1.000
_cell.length_c   1.000
_cell.angle_alpha   90.00
_cell.angle_beta   90.00
_cell.angle_gamma   90.00
#
_symmetry.space_group_name_H-M   'P 1'
#
loop_
_entity.id
_entity.type
_entity.pdbx_description
1 polymer ?
#
loop_
_entity_poly.entity_id
_entity_poly.type
_entity_poly.pdbx_seq_one_letter_code
_entity_poly.pdbx_strand_id
1 'polypeptide(L)'
;MKKELFQYCDSVLHIRKSRRVRTFEKLLDNYWAFREKNHGTLLFITSDIEETYSTIHKAIVTYMDCMDIMNIRKIPNEIFIDCLIGNQEKILIIIKKDYNLEEVKGMRVDQVFIDCIGDSDININSDIIIHYLLPLTVNNNGKYLDNIILIY
;
A
#
# COMPACT_ATOMS: atom_id res chain seq x y z
N MET A 1 3.57 -19.31 2.95
CA MET A 1 3.93 -18.14 2.14
C MET A 1 4.12 -18.52 0.68
N LYS A 2 3.53 -17.78 -0.22
CA LYS A 2 3.60 -18.06 -1.65
C LYS A 2 4.88 -17.49 -2.24
N LYS A 3 5.98 -18.23 -2.17
CA LYS A 3 7.30 -17.78 -2.65
C LYS A 3 7.33 -17.47 -4.15
N GLU A 4 6.45 -18.10 -4.92
CA GLU A 4 6.34 -17.85 -6.35
C GLU A 4 5.92 -16.41 -6.66
N LEU A 5 5.34 -15.69 -5.70
CA LEU A 5 4.96 -14.29 -5.91
C LEU A 5 6.17 -13.35 -5.95
N PHE A 6 7.29 -13.76 -5.37
CA PHE A 6 8.47 -12.91 -5.23
C PHE A 6 8.98 -12.38 -6.57
N GLN A 7 8.94 -13.21 -7.59
CA GLN A 7 9.43 -12.84 -8.92
C GLN A 7 8.55 -11.84 -9.66
N TYR A 8 7.30 -11.64 -9.19
CA TYR A 8 6.35 -10.72 -9.81
C TYR A 8 6.25 -9.38 -9.08
N CYS A 9 6.99 -9.22 -8.00
CA CYS A 9 7.03 -7.99 -7.21
C CYS A 9 8.37 -7.29 -7.42
N ASP A 10 8.36 -5.97 -7.49
CA ASP A 10 9.58 -5.18 -7.67
C ASP A 10 10.48 -5.24 -6.44
N SER A 11 9.88 -5.34 -5.27
CA SER A 11 10.60 -5.50 -4.00
C SER A 11 9.88 -6.47 -3.10
N VAL A 12 10.66 -7.20 -2.29
CA VAL A 12 10.15 -8.08 -1.25
C VAL A 12 10.81 -7.68 0.07
N LEU A 13 9.99 -7.28 1.02
CA LEU A 13 10.46 -6.86 2.34
C LEU A 13 10.11 -7.91 3.38
N HIS A 14 11.11 -8.45 4.04
CA HIS A 14 10.94 -9.33 5.20
C HIS A 14 11.05 -8.49 6.46
N ILE A 15 9.96 -8.37 7.20
CA ILE A 15 9.94 -7.53 8.38
C ILE A 15 9.53 -8.30 9.62
N ARG A 16 10.14 -7.98 10.74
CA ARG A 16 9.70 -8.48 12.04
C ARG A 16 8.47 -7.70 12.48
N LYS A 17 7.58 -8.35 13.21
CA LYS A 17 6.38 -7.71 13.74
C LYS A 17 6.68 -6.43 14.51
N SER A 18 7.76 -6.43 15.29
CA SER A 18 8.19 -5.25 16.07
C SER A 18 8.68 -4.08 15.21
N ARG A 19 8.92 -4.30 13.91
CA ARG A 19 9.41 -3.29 12.98
C ARG A 19 8.36 -2.81 11.99
N ARG A 20 7.14 -3.31 12.07
CA ARG A 20 6.08 -3.00 11.09
C ARG A 20 5.81 -1.49 10.98
N VAL A 21 5.59 -0.82 12.12
CA VAL A 21 5.26 0.61 12.11
C VAL A 21 6.37 1.43 11.47
N ARG A 22 7.61 1.18 11.85
CA ARG A 22 8.77 1.89 11.28
C ARG A 22 8.99 1.58 9.81
N THR A 23 8.75 0.35 9.39
CA THR A 23 8.85 -0.03 7.99
C THR A 23 7.79 0.67 7.16
N PHE A 24 6.56 0.71 7.65
CA PHE A 24 5.47 1.41 6.94
C PHE A 24 5.74 2.92 6.88
N GLU A 25 6.26 3.51 7.95
CA GLU A 25 6.70 4.90 7.92
C GLU A 25 7.72 5.16 6.81
N LYS A 26 8.72 4.29 6.68
CA LYS A 26 9.73 4.42 5.62
C LYS A 26 9.14 4.26 4.23
N LEU A 27 8.18 3.36 4.06
CA LEU A 27 7.51 3.18 2.77
C LEU A 27 6.73 4.43 2.37
N LEU A 28 6.03 5.04 3.30
CA LEU A 28 5.28 6.27 3.06
C LEU A 28 6.22 7.46 2.80
N ASP A 29 7.30 7.58 3.55
CA ASP A 29 8.33 8.59 3.34
C ASP A 29 8.96 8.47 1.95
N ASN A 30 9.29 7.23 1.56
CA ASN A 30 9.90 6.97 0.27
C ASN A 30 8.97 7.33 -0.88
N TYR A 31 7.69 6.97 -0.76
CA TYR A 31 6.69 7.37 -1.72
C TYR A 31 6.63 8.89 -1.84
N TRP A 32 6.52 9.60 -0.73
CA TRP A 32 6.43 11.05 -0.73
C TRP A 32 7.67 11.71 -1.35
N ALA A 33 8.86 11.20 -1.04
CA ALA A 33 10.11 11.78 -1.55
C ALA A 33 10.25 11.67 -3.08
N PHE A 34 9.71 10.62 -3.67
CA PHE A 34 9.92 10.30 -5.09
C PHE A 34 8.69 10.47 -5.98
N ARG A 35 7.55 10.85 -5.44
CA ARG A 35 6.38 11.11 -6.27
C ARG A 35 6.57 12.41 -7.07
N GLU A 36 5.97 12.44 -8.26
CA GLU A 36 6.08 13.59 -9.16
C GLU A 36 4.82 14.48 -9.18
N LYS A 37 3.79 14.11 -8.42
CA LYS A 37 2.48 14.77 -8.44
C LYS A 37 2.14 15.36 -7.09
N ASN A 38 1.29 16.39 -7.08
CA ASN A 38 0.76 16.99 -5.85
C ASN A 38 -0.35 16.17 -5.20
N HIS A 39 -0.72 15.05 -5.81
CA HIS A 39 -1.69 14.10 -5.27
C HIS A 39 -1.28 12.71 -5.69
N GLY A 40 -1.71 11.73 -4.93
CA GLY A 40 -1.40 10.35 -5.24
C GLY A 40 -2.32 9.38 -4.54
N THR A 41 -2.24 8.13 -4.95
CA THR A 41 -3.04 7.03 -4.38
C THR A 41 -2.13 5.84 -4.15
N LEU A 42 -2.22 5.27 -2.95
CA LEU A 42 -1.54 4.04 -2.57
C LEU A 42 -2.57 2.96 -2.27
N LEU A 43 -2.33 1.75 -2.72
CA LEU A 43 -3.21 0.61 -2.47
C LEU A 43 -2.47 -0.45 -1.66
N PHE A 44 -3.01 -0.77 -0.48
CA PHE A 44 -2.55 -1.85 0.36
C PHE A 44 -3.54 -3.00 0.28
N ILE A 45 -3.08 -4.18 -0.09
CA ILE A 45 -3.90 -5.40 -0.13
C ILE A 45 -3.43 -6.30 1.00
N THR A 46 -4.37 -6.76 1.81
CA THR A 46 -4.06 -7.49 3.05
C THR A 46 -5.13 -8.53 3.38
N SER A 47 -4.75 -9.55 4.11
CA SER A 47 -5.70 -10.51 4.69
C SER A 47 -6.39 -9.98 5.95
N ASP A 48 -5.85 -8.92 6.57
CA ASP A 48 -6.38 -8.31 7.79
C ASP A 48 -6.31 -6.79 7.69
N ILE A 49 -7.42 -6.19 7.26
CA ILE A 49 -7.46 -4.75 7.01
C ILE A 49 -7.29 -3.91 8.28
N GLU A 50 -7.78 -4.39 9.42
CA GLU A 50 -7.66 -3.65 10.68
C GLU A 50 -6.21 -3.60 11.18
N GLU A 51 -5.46 -4.69 11.02
CA GLU A 51 -4.04 -4.72 11.39
C GLU A 51 -3.22 -3.78 10.49
N THR A 52 -3.44 -3.86 9.19
CA THR A 52 -2.76 -2.98 8.23
C THR A 52 -3.12 -1.52 8.50
N TYR A 53 -4.40 -1.22 8.73
CA TYR A 53 -4.86 0.11 9.08
C TYR A 53 -4.18 0.61 10.36
N SER A 54 -4.17 -0.20 11.41
CA SER A 54 -3.54 0.16 12.68
C SER A 54 -2.05 0.50 12.50
N THR A 55 -1.35 -0.28 11.70
CA THR A 55 0.07 -0.05 11.41
C THR A 55 0.29 1.27 10.69
N ILE A 56 -0.50 1.54 9.66
CA ILE A 56 -0.41 2.79 8.88
C ILE A 56 -0.76 3.99 9.76
N HIS A 57 -1.83 3.89 10.51
CA HIS A 57 -2.27 4.96 11.40
C HIS A 57 -1.19 5.32 12.42
N LYS A 58 -0.61 4.32 13.08
CA LYS A 58 0.48 4.53 14.03
C LYS A 58 1.72 5.15 13.36
N ALA A 59 2.05 4.70 12.16
CA ALA A 59 3.19 5.25 11.43
C ALA A 59 3.00 6.74 11.17
N ILE A 60 1.83 7.14 10.71
CA ILE A 60 1.52 8.54 10.40
C ILE A 60 1.50 9.38 11.67
N VAL A 61 0.71 8.96 12.66
CA VAL A 61 0.48 9.75 13.87
C VAL A 61 1.73 9.87 14.73
N THR A 62 2.54 8.82 14.80
CA THR A 62 3.70 8.79 15.69
C THR A 62 4.95 9.42 15.06
N TYR A 63 5.18 9.21 13.76
CA TYR A 63 6.47 9.51 13.14
C TYR A 63 6.41 10.52 11.99
N MET A 64 5.24 10.84 11.45
CA MET A 64 5.15 11.68 10.25
C MET A 64 4.50 13.02 10.56
N ASP A 65 5.28 13.93 11.12
CA ASP A 65 4.78 15.23 11.58
C ASP A 65 4.19 16.09 10.47
N CYS A 66 4.63 15.90 9.24
CA CYS A 66 4.16 16.70 8.10
C CYS A 66 2.93 16.10 7.41
N MET A 67 2.45 14.94 7.84
CA MET A 67 1.30 14.28 7.24
C MET A 67 0.13 14.31 8.22
N ASP A 68 -0.99 14.90 7.80
CA ASP A 68 -2.22 14.98 8.59
C ASP A 68 -3.28 14.05 8.00
N ILE A 69 -3.94 13.29 8.86
CA ILE A 69 -5.09 12.49 8.47
C ILE A 69 -6.32 13.39 8.49
N MET A 70 -6.92 13.62 7.33
CA MET A 70 -8.07 14.50 7.18
C MET A 70 -9.40 13.78 7.33
N ASN A 71 -9.45 12.54 6.85
CA ASN A 71 -10.69 11.76 6.89
C ASN A 71 -10.38 10.27 6.82
N ILE A 72 -11.18 9.47 7.51
CA ILE A 72 -11.11 8.01 7.48
C ILE A 72 -12.50 7.50 7.18
N ARG A 73 -12.64 6.69 6.13
CA ARG A 73 -13.91 6.07 5.76
C ARG A 73 -13.74 4.56 5.78
N LYS A 74 -14.54 3.88 6.57
CA LYS A 74 -14.53 2.42 6.68
C LYS A 74 -15.83 1.87 6.10
N ILE A 75 -15.69 0.98 5.14
CA ILE A 75 -16.80 0.18 4.60
C ILE A 75 -16.41 -1.30 4.71
N PRO A 76 -17.31 -2.26 4.52
CA PRO A 76 -16.94 -3.66 4.59
C PRO A 76 -15.79 -4.00 3.66
N ASN A 77 -14.71 -4.57 4.23
CA ASN A 77 -13.51 -5.02 3.51
C ASN A 77 -12.65 -3.93 2.87
N GLU A 78 -12.91 -2.65 3.18
CA GLU A 78 -12.09 -1.54 2.67
C GLU A 78 -12.00 -0.41 3.70
N ILE A 79 -10.84 0.23 3.75
CA ILE A 79 -10.61 1.45 4.53
C ILE A 79 -9.95 2.48 3.63
N PHE A 80 -10.45 3.71 3.66
CA PHE A 80 -9.89 4.83 2.90
C PHE A 80 -9.38 5.87 3.88
N ILE A 81 -8.13 6.29 3.71
CA ILE A 81 -7.50 7.32 4.53
C ILE A 81 -7.11 8.48 3.62
N ASP A 82 -7.75 9.62 3.82
CA ASP A 82 -7.37 10.86 3.12
C ASP A 82 -6.34 11.60 3.96
N CYS A 83 -5.16 11.82 3.39
CA CYS A 83 -4.05 12.51 4.04
C CYS A 83 -3.71 13.80 3.32
N LEU A 84 -3.24 14.77 4.09
CA LEU A 84 -2.72 16.03 3.59
C LEU A 84 -1.27 16.17 4.03
N ILE A 85 -0.37 16.47 3.09
CA ILE A 85 1.03 16.72 3.39
C ILE A 85 1.32 18.21 3.16
N GLY A 86 1.84 18.87 4.20
CA GLY A 86 1.92 20.32 4.16
C GLY A 86 0.50 20.88 4.04
N ASN A 87 0.27 21.89 3.25
CA ASN A 87 -1.07 22.46 3.09
C ASN A 87 -1.69 22.20 1.71
N GLN A 88 -1.03 21.44 0.85
CA GLN A 88 -1.43 21.38 -0.57
C GLN A 88 -1.39 20.01 -1.21
N GLU A 89 -0.65 19.06 -0.67
CA GLU A 89 -0.47 17.76 -1.30
C GLU A 89 -1.38 16.72 -0.67
N LYS A 90 -2.13 16.02 -1.51
CA LYS A 90 -3.11 15.02 -1.06
C LYS A 90 -2.67 13.61 -1.42
N ILE A 91 -2.80 12.70 -0.46
CA ILE A 91 -2.56 11.29 -0.67
C ILE A 91 -3.77 10.52 -0.17
N LEU A 92 -4.29 9.64 -1.02
CA LEU A 92 -5.33 8.71 -0.65
C LEU A 92 -4.69 7.34 -0.43
N ILE A 93 -4.85 6.79 0.75
CA ILE A 93 -4.42 5.43 1.08
C ILE A 93 -5.65 4.54 1.12
N ILE A 94 -5.65 3.51 0.28
CA ILE A 94 -6.74 2.53 0.22
C ILE A 94 -6.22 1.21 0.78
N ILE A 95 -6.92 0.66 1.75
CA ILE A 95 -6.62 -0.65 2.32
C ILE A 95 -7.77 -1.57 1.93
N LYS A 96 -7.45 -2.63 1.19
CA LYS A 96 -8.46 -3.55 0.65
C LYS A 96 -8.15 -4.98 1.06
N LYS A 97 -9.20 -5.73 1.37
CA LYS A 97 -9.07 -7.16 1.62
C LYS A 97 -8.63 -7.89 0.35
N ASP A 98 -7.95 -9.01 0.52
CA ASP A 98 -7.25 -9.78 -0.51
C ASP A 98 -8.16 -10.65 -1.41
N TYR A 99 -9.43 -10.29 -1.51
CA TYR A 99 -10.37 -10.98 -2.41
C TYR A 99 -11.21 -9.95 -3.18
N ASN A 100 -11.92 -10.41 -4.22
CA ASN A 100 -12.71 -9.55 -5.11
C ASN A 100 -11.88 -8.42 -5.71
N LEU A 101 -10.65 -8.72 -6.10
CA LEU A 101 -9.72 -7.73 -6.66
C LEU A 101 -10.13 -7.26 -8.05
N GLU A 102 -11.13 -7.89 -8.67
CA GLU A 102 -11.73 -7.39 -9.90
C GLU A 102 -12.31 -5.98 -9.75
N GLU A 103 -12.73 -5.63 -8.53
CA GLU A 103 -13.31 -4.32 -8.24
C GLU A 103 -12.31 -3.17 -8.40
N VAL A 104 -11.00 -3.45 -8.33
CA VAL A 104 -9.98 -2.42 -8.51
C VAL A 104 -9.59 -2.21 -9.97
N LYS A 105 -10.12 -3.03 -10.88
CA LYS A 105 -9.82 -2.94 -12.31
C LYS A 105 -10.19 -1.56 -12.85
N GLY A 106 -9.25 -0.92 -13.55
CA GLY A 106 -9.44 0.43 -14.05
C GLY A 106 -9.06 1.55 -13.08
N MET A 107 -8.80 1.22 -11.82
CA MET A 107 -8.27 2.18 -10.86
C MET A 107 -6.83 2.57 -11.24
N ARG A 108 -6.40 3.76 -10.86
CA ARG A 108 -5.01 4.20 -11.04
C ARG A 108 -4.39 4.45 -9.67
N VAL A 109 -3.28 3.79 -9.40
CA VAL A 109 -2.54 3.96 -8.15
C VAL A 109 -1.06 4.13 -8.47
N ASP A 110 -0.33 4.76 -7.56
CA ASP A 110 1.11 4.96 -7.74
C ASP A 110 1.90 3.73 -7.34
N GLN A 111 1.50 3.06 -6.27
CA GLN A 111 2.13 1.83 -5.77
C GLN A 111 1.08 0.90 -5.20
N VAL A 112 1.35 -0.39 -5.30
CA VAL A 112 0.58 -1.45 -4.66
C VAL A 112 1.46 -2.14 -3.63
N PHE A 113 0.96 -2.25 -2.41
CA PHE A 113 1.63 -2.99 -1.34
C PHE A 113 0.81 -4.24 -1.02
N ILE A 114 1.44 -5.40 -1.04
CA ILE A 114 0.82 -6.66 -0.64
C ILE A 114 1.33 -6.97 0.76
N ASP A 115 0.46 -6.78 1.75
CA ASP A 115 0.81 -6.97 3.15
C ASP A 115 0.39 -8.37 3.61
N CYS A 116 1.35 -9.26 3.71
CA CYS A 116 1.14 -10.66 4.06
C CYS A 116 1.09 -10.92 5.57
N ILE A 117 1.12 -9.93 6.40
CA ILE A 117 1.05 -10.00 7.88
C ILE A 117 1.61 -11.32 8.43
N GLY A 118 2.95 -11.37 8.60
CA GLY A 118 3.63 -12.58 9.05
C GLY A 118 3.51 -13.71 8.03
N ASP A 119 3.23 -14.91 8.52
CA ASP A 119 3.12 -16.10 7.67
C ASP A 119 1.68 -16.41 7.22
N SER A 120 0.75 -15.46 7.36
CA SER A 120 -0.62 -15.70 6.94
C SER A 120 -0.70 -15.83 5.41
N ASP A 121 -1.53 -16.77 4.95
CA ASP A 121 -1.79 -16.92 3.53
C ASP A 121 -2.60 -15.75 3.01
N ILE A 122 -2.17 -15.21 1.89
CA ILE A 122 -2.89 -14.16 1.19
C ILE A 122 -3.46 -14.73 -0.12
N ASN A 123 -4.67 -14.34 -0.48
CA ASN A 123 -5.38 -14.82 -1.67
C ASN A 123 -4.95 -14.08 -2.93
N ILE A 124 -3.63 -14.07 -3.19
CA ILE A 124 -3.06 -13.45 -4.37
C ILE A 124 -2.15 -14.46 -5.05
N ASN A 125 -2.28 -14.58 -6.36
CA ASN A 125 -1.42 -15.40 -7.19
C ASN A 125 -0.80 -14.55 -8.29
N SER A 126 0.06 -15.16 -9.11
CA SER A 126 0.74 -14.45 -10.19
C SER A 126 -0.22 -13.88 -11.24
N ASP A 127 -1.32 -14.57 -11.53
CA ASP A 127 -2.30 -14.08 -12.49
C ASP A 127 -2.98 -12.79 -12.00
N ILE A 128 -3.28 -12.71 -10.71
CA ILE A 128 -3.84 -11.51 -10.12
C ILE A 128 -2.85 -10.35 -10.22
N ILE A 129 -1.58 -10.59 -9.92
CA ILE A 129 -0.55 -9.55 -10.03
C ILE A 129 -0.45 -9.05 -11.46
N ILE A 130 -0.33 -9.95 -12.43
CA ILE A 130 -0.11 -9.60 -13.84
C ILE A 130 -1.35 -8.91 -14.43
N HIS A 131 -2.55 -9.44 -14.18
CA HIS A 131 -3.76 -9.00 -14.87
C HIS A 131 -4.55 -7.92 -14.15
N TYR A 132 -4.42 -7.82 -12.82
CA TYR A 132 -5.19 -6.85 -12.04
C TYR A 132 -4.34 -5.78 -11.38
N LEU A 133 -3.18 -6.12 -10.84
CA LEU A 133 -2.39 -5.18 -10.03
C LEU A 133 -1.39 -4.37 -10.83
N LEU A 134 -0.61 -5.01 -11.71
CA LEU A 134 0.34 -4.28 -12.55
C LEU A 134 -0.33 -3.22 -13.43
N PRO A 135 -1.48 -3.49 -14.06
CA PRO A 135 -2.15 -2.47 -14.84
C PRO A 135 -2.57 -1.23 -14.07
N LEU A 136 -2.77 -1.33 -12.74
CA LEU A 136 -3.13 -0.17 -11.92
C LEU A 136 -2.00 0.85 -11.85
N THR A 137 -0.75 0.42 -11.95
CA THR A 137 0.44 1.25 -11.81
C THR A 137 1.07 1.62 -13.14
N VAL A 138 0.39 1.38 -14.27
CA VAL A 138 0.96 1.56 -15.62
C VAL A 138 1.43 3.00 -15.89
N ASN A 139 0.83 3.98 -15.24
CA ASN A 139 1.21 5.37 -15.38
C ASN A 139 2.19 5.84 -14.30
N ASN A 140 2.62 4.93 -13.43
CA ASN A 140 3.73 5.21 -12.55
C ASN A 140 4.97 5.33 -13.43
N ASN A 141 5.71 6.42 -13.29
CA ASN A 141 6.91 6.66 -14.08
C ASN A 141 7.99 5.62 -13.86
N GLY A 142 7.90 4.84 -12.80
CA GLY A 142 8.75 3.68 -12.53
C GLY A 142 10.23 4.00 -12.30
N LYS A 143 10.61 5.27 -12.42
CA LYS A 143 12.01 5.66 -12.37
C LYS A 143 12.61 5.58 -10.97
N TYR A 144 11.78 5.85 -9.95
CA TYR A 144 12.22 5.93 -8.56
C TYR A 144 11.30 5.16 -7.59
N LEU A 145 10.15 4.70 -8.06
CA LEU A 145 9.17 4.00 -7.25
C LEU A 145 8.92 2.59 -7.79
N ASP A 146 8.97 1.62 -6.92
CA ASP A 146 8.55 0.26 -7.25
C ASP A 146 7.03 0.24 -7.47
N ASN A 147 6.56 -0.54 -8.44
CA ASN A 147 5.13 -0.68 -8.72
C ASN A 147 4.44 -1.55 -7.66
N ILE A 148 5.02 -2.69 -7.37
CA ILE A 148 4.44 -3.66 -6.44
C ILE A 148 5.49 -4.07 -5.42
N ILE A 149 5.15 -3.91 -4.15
CA ILE A 149 6.00 -4.28 -3.01
C ILE A 149 5.29 -5.35 -2.20
N LEU A 150 5.97 -6.47 -1.98
CA LEU A 150 5.49 -7.54 -1.11
C LEU A 150 6.12 -7.37 0.27
N ILE A 151 5.28 -7.37 1.31
CA ILE A 151 5.70 -7.21 2.70
C ILE A 151 5.33 -8.48 3.46
N TYR A 152 6.32 -9.12 4.12
CA TYR A 152 6.00 -10.24 4.99
C TYR A 152 7.04 -10.51 6.07
#